data_59a226d1d40fd5a74897a5f417ef790e
#
_entry.id   59a226d1d40fd5a74897a5f417ef790e
#
_cell.length_a   1.000
_cell.length_b   1.000
_cell.length_c   1.000
_cell.angle_alpha   90.00
_cell.angle_beta   90.00
_cell.angle_gamma   90.00
#
_symmetry.space_group_name_H-M   'P 1'
#
loop_
_entity.id
_entity.type
_entity.pdbx_description
1 polymer ?
#
loop_
_entity_poly.entity_id
_entity_poly.type
_entity_poly.pdbx_seq_one_letter_code
_entity_poly.pdbx_strand_id
1 'polypeptide(L)'
;MSDSEQKKRVLFIFTEDWAFSALFLDRAVAARQAGFEVAVHVRCTTHREIIEREGLRVIPHNISRSGTNPFSALWSILKLAKVFREFKPNIVHLIAIKPIVLGSLAGFFYPKAKIINAPVGMGYLFASNDLRARVLRPAVRLMLGTLLGRRDATTIIENSDDLTSLVEGEFLDRNQIVLIRGTGVNLEVFKASPEPEGNKVVVLVARMLIDKGVFEFVESANVIRKTHPDIEFWLVGDVDLGNPASLTSQQLQDWATSGAIKWLGYRNDVAEILKQCHIVCLPSYREGFGKVFVEAGATQRAVVATNVPGCREAVEDGRNGLLVEPKNVEALTAALIRLLDDDQLRLKMAAEGRHRAENEFSSATINKQTIAVYQQVLKSSSL
;
A
#
# COMPACT_ATOMS: atom_id res chain seq x y z
N MET A 1 -28.03 15.27 34.46
CA MET A 1 -27.05 15.92 33.59
C MET A 1 -26.18 14.79 33.05
N SER A 2 -26.39 14.37 31.80
CA SER A 2 -25.64 13.28 31.22
C SER A 2 -24.21 13.74 31.01
N ASP A 3 -23.24 13.05 31.60
CA ASP A 3 -21.83 13.16 31.21
C ASP A 3 -21.76 13.00 29.70
N SER A 4 -21.43 14.07 28.98
CA SER A 4 -21.14 14.03 27.57
C SER A 4 -19.89 13.16 27.42
N GLU A 5 -20.07 11.91 27.05
CA GLU A 5 -19.01 10.95 26.87
C GLU A 5 -17.99 11.58 25.88
N GLN A 6 -16.85 12.01 26.42
CA GLN A 6 -15.84 12.73 25.66
C GLN A 6 -15.39 11.83 24.49
N LYS A 7 -15.62 12.28 23.25
CA LYS A 7 -15.26 11.51 22.06
C LYS A 7 -13.82 11.04 22.13
N LYS A 8 -13.58 9.75 21.91
CA LYS A 8 -12.24 9.20 21.83
C LYS A 8 -11.52 9.77 20.60
N ARG A 9 -10.21 10.05 20.73
CA ARG A 9 -9.41 10.74 19.74
C ARG A 9 -8.40 9.82 19.07
N VAL A 10 -8.35 9.84 17.74
CA VAL A 10 -7.39 9.09 16.94
C VAL A 10 -6.52 10.08 16.16
N LEU A 11 -5.19 9.95 16.31
CA LEU A 11 -4.21 10.72 15.59
C LEU A 11 -3.49 9.80 14.59
N PHE A 12 -3.72 10.02 13.29
CA PHE A 12 -2.94 9.39 12.24
C PHE A 12 -1.65 10.17 12.01
N ILE A 13 -0.53 9.46 11.87
CA ILE A 13 0.76 10.06 11.52
C ILE A 13 1.31 9.38 10.29
N PHE A 14 1.50 10.15 9.22
CA PHE A 14 2.03 9.70 7.94
C PHE A 14 3.03 10.73 7.38
N THR A 15 3.84 10.35 6.41
CA THR A 15 4.87 11.25 5.86
C THR A 15 4.30 12.26 4.85
N GLU A 16 3.46 11.84 3.92
CA GLU A 16 3.02 12.67 2.77
C GLU A 16 1.49 12.65 2.65
N ASP A 17 0.86 13.81 2.41
CA ASP A 17 -0.60 13.95 2.28
C ASP A 17 -1.20 13.21 1.09
N TRP A 18 -0.52 13.22 -0.06
CA TRP A 18 -0.97 12.51 -1.25
C TRP A 18 -1.03 10.99 -1.05
N ALA A 19 -0.02 10.44 -0.36
CA ALA A 19 0.02 9.00 -0.09
C ALA A 19 -0.97 8.61 1.02
N PHE A 20 -1.18 9.48 2.03
CA PHE A 20 -2.24 9.29 3.02
C PHE A 20 -3.61 9.26 2.35
N SER A 21 -3.89 10.22 1.47
CA SER A 21 -5.16 10.29 0.73
C SER A 21 -5.41 9.06 -0.11
N ALA A 22 -4.38 8.52 -0.77
CA ALA A 22 -4.51 7.35 -1.63
C ALA A 22 -4.70 6.03 -0.87
N LEU A 23 -4.18 5.92 0.39
CA LEU A 23 -4.07 4.65 1.08
C LEU A 23 -4.86 4.58 2.39
N PHE A 24 -5.02 5.70 3.11
CA PHE A 24 -5.55 5.69 4.48
C PHE A 24 -6.73 6.65 4.70
N LEU A 25 -7.12 7.46 3.71
CA LEU A 25 -8.22 8.41 3.85
C LEU A 25 -9.53 7.71 4.23
N ASP A 26 -9.87 6.63 3.53
CA ASP A 26 -11.08 5.84 3.80
C ASP A 26 -11.10 5.31 5.25
N ARG A 27 -9.97 4.87 5.79
CA ARG A 27 -9.85 4.43 7.19
C ARG A 27 -10.06 5.56 8.19
N ALA A 28 -9.50 6.74 7.90
CA ALA A 28 -9.66 7.91 8.76
C ALA A 28 -11.12 8.41 8.75
N VAL A 29 -11.77 8.40 7.58
CA VAL A 29 -13.19 8.71 7.43
C VAL A 29 -14.06 7.72 8.19
N ALA A 30 -13.78 6.42 8.05
CA ALA A 30 -14.48 5.37 8.79
C ALA A 30 -14.33 5.51 10.31
N ALA A 31 -13.13 5.88 10.78
CA ALA A 31 -12.92 6.16 12.22
C ALA A 31 -13.78 7.35 12.68
N ARG A 32 -13.85 8.43 11.89
CA ARG A 32 -14.73 9.57 12.19
C ARG A 32 -16.21 9.16 12.22
N GLN A 33 -16.65 8.37 11.25
CA GLN A 33 -18.02 7.85 11.19
C GLN A 33 -18.35 6.92 12.35
N ALA A 34 -17.35 6.19 12.86
CA ALA A 34 -17.48 5.37 14.08
C ALA A 34 -17.49 6.18 15.39
N GLY A 35 -17.50 7.51 15.32
CA GLY A 35 -17.63 8.41 16.47
C GLY A 35 -16.32 8.93 17.05
N PHE A 36 -15.16 8.62 16.47
CA PHE A 36 -13.89 9.19 16.91
C PHE A 36 -13.72 10.65 16.43
N GLU A 37 -13.05 11.47 17.24
CA GLU A 37 -12.46 12.71 16.78
C GLU A 37 -11.12 12.38 16.11
N VAL A 38 -10.98 12.68 14.81
CA VAL A 38 -9.83 12.25 14.00
C VAL A 38 -8.99 13.44 13.57
N ALA A 39 -7.68 13.35 13.80
CA ALA A 39 -6.69 14.26 13.23
C ALA A 39 -5.64 13.50 12.42
N VAL A 40 -5.09 14.16 11.41
CA VAL A 40 -4.04 13.64 10.52
C VAL A 40 -2.83 14.54 10.61
N HIS A 41 -1.71 14.01 11.08
CA HIS A 41 -0.43 14.70 11.15
C HIS A 41 0.45 14.28 9.97
N VAL A 42 0.60 15.17 8.99
CA VAL A 42 1.14 14.85 7.68
C VAL A 42 1.86 16.06 7.08
N ARG A 43 2.85 15.83 6.21
CA ARG A 43 3.44 16.88 5.40
C ARG A 43 2.45 17.27 4.29
N CYS A 44 2.05 18.53 4.30
CA CYS A 44 1.09 19.05 3.33
C CYS A 44 1.80 19.50 2.06
N THR A 45 1.40 18.93 0.93
CA THR A 45 1.86 19.28 -0.41
C THR A 45 0.68 19.67 -1.31
N THR A 46 -0.12 18.72 -1.73
CA THR A 46 -1.20 18.91 -2.73
C THR A 46 -2.56 18.38 -2.30
N HIS A 47 -2.65 17.57 -1.24
CA HIS A 47 -3.88 16.86 -0.87
C HIS A 47 -4.48 17.29 0.48
N ARG A 48 -3.97 18.34 1.09
CA ARG A 48 -4.49 18.85 2.36
C ARG A 48 -6.00 19.11 2.30
N GLU A 49 -6.46 19.83 1.28
CA GLU A 49 -7.87 20.19 1.14
C GLU A 49 -8.77 18.95 0.95
N ILE A 50 -8.27 17.91 0.30
CA ILE A 50 -9.00 16.65 0.12
C ILE A 50 -9.26 16.01 1.48
N ILE A 51 -8.25 15.98 2.37
CA ILE A 51 -8.36 15.43 3.72
C ILE A 51 -9.32 16.28 4.57
N GLU A 52 -9.22 17.60 4.49
CA GLU A 52 -10.07 18.53 5.26
C GLU A 52 -11.55 18.51 4.80
N ARG A 53 -11.82 18.32 3.50
CA ARG A 53 -13.20 18.15 2.95
C ARG A 53 -13.91 16.94 3.54
N GLU A 54 -13.18 15.89 3.93
CA GLU A 54 -13.73 14.74 4.62
C GLU A 54 -13.98 14.99 6.12
N GLY A 55 -13.90 16.24 6.57
CA GLY A 55 -14.14 16.63 7.98
C GLY A 55 -13.05 16.17 8.94
N LEU A 56 -11.84 15.92 8.46
CA LEU A 56 -10.69 15.52 9.24
C LEU A 56 -9.82 16.74 9.56
N ARG A 57 -9.34 16.84 10.81
CA ARG A 57 -8.42 17.90 11.20
C ARG A 57 -7.01 17.60 10.70
N VAL A 58 -6.43 18.46 9.87
CA VAL A 58 -5.04 18.35 9.43
C VAL A 58 -4.13 19.13 10.35
N ILE A 59 -3.08 18.48 10.85
CA ILE A 59 -1.98 19.08 11.64
C ILE A 59 -0.72 18.96 10.78
N PRO A 60 -0.24 20.05 10.17
CA PRO A 60 0.90 19.99 9.26
C PRO A 60 2.23 19.72 9.98
N HIS A 61 3.14 19.04 9.30
CA HIS A 61 4.53 18.88 9.73
C HIS A 61 5.53 19.01 8.57
N ASN A 62 6.80 19.09 8.91
CA ASN A 62 7.91 19.20 7.95
C ASN A 62 8.87 17.99 8.04
N ILE A 63 8.36 16.80 8.39
CA ILE A 63 9.19 15.60 8.44
C ILE A 63 9.45 15.15 7.00
N SER A 64 10.68 15.31 6.52
CA SER A 64 11.09 14.87 5.19
C SER A 64 11.15 13.36 5.11
N ARG A 65 10.71 12.77 3.98
CA ARG A 65 10.75 11.32 3.71
C ARG A 65 12.18 10.76 3.74
N SER A 66 13.15 11.49 3.19
CA SER A 66 14.53 11.03 2.97
C SER A 66 15.55 11.53 4.02
N GLY A 67 15.20 12.47 4.89
CA GLY A 67 16.14 13.06 5.85
C GLY A 67 16.56 12.07 6.95
N THR A 68 17.89 11.91 7.15
CA THR A 68 18.49 11.00 8.15
C THR A 68 19.25 11.75 9.26
N ASN A 69 19.14 13.08 9.32
CA ASN A 69 19.84 13.89 10.31
C ASN A 69 19.29 13.65 11.73
N PRO A 70 20.11 13.18 12.70
CA PRO A 70 19.68 12.86 14.06
C PRO A 70 19.15 14.07 14.85
N PHE A 71 19.68 15.27 14.63
CA PHE A 71 19.19 16.49 15.28
C PHE A 71 17.78 16.85 14.80
N SER A 72 17.52 16.69 13.50
CA SER A 72 16.16 16.89 12.96
C SER A 72 15.17 15.83 13.45
N ALA A 73 15.65 14.60 13.69
CA ALA A 73 14.84 13.54 14.27
C ALA A 73 14.44 13.86 15.72
N LEU A 74 15.41 14.27 16.56
CA LEU A 74 15.14 14.68 17.95
C LEU A 74 14.13 15.84 17.99
N TRP A 75 14.31 16.86 17.15
CA TRP A 75 13.38 17.99 17.06
C TRP A 75 11.99 17.55 16.63
N SER A 76 11.90 16.59 15.70
CA SER A 76 10.62 16.00 15.28
C SER A 76 9.94 15.24 16.41
N ILE A 77 10.67 14.49 17.23
CA ILE A 77 10.14 13.78 18.41
C ILE A 77 9.54 14.78 19.41
N LEU A 78 10.25 15.87 19.71
CA LEU A 78 9.75 16.89 20.65
C LEU A 78 8.49 17.60 20.11
N LYS A 79 8.45 17.91 18.81
CA LYS A 79 7.25 18.46 18.15
C LYS A 79 6.08 17.49 18.21
N LEU A 80 6.29 16.20 17.92
CA LEU A 80 5.27 15.17 18.05
C LEU A 80 4.76 15.04 19.49
N ALA A 81 5.65 15.05 20.49
CA ALA A 81 5.26 15.03 21.89
C ALA A 81 4.39 16.25 22.28
N LYS A 82 4.67 17.43 21.68
CA LYS A 82 3.80 18.60 21.84
C LYS A 82 2.44 18.39 21.21
N VAL A 83 2.36 17.87 19.97
CA VAL A 83 1.10 17.53 19.30
C VAL A 83 0.28 16.55 20.14
N PHE A 84 0.90 15.52 20.73
CA PHE A 84 0.22 14.56 21.60
C PHE A 84 -0.37 15.23 22.85
N ARG A 85 0.34 16.15 23.46
CA ARG A 85 -0.15 16.90 24.64
C ARG A 85 -1.29 17.87 24.30
N GLU A 86 -1.27 18.47 23.10
CA GLU A 86 -2.29 19.42 22.65
C GLU A 86 -3.56 18.69 22.16
N PHE A 87 -3.40 17.70 21.30
CA PHE A 87 -4.53 16.95 20.73
C PHE A 87 -5.10 15.92 21.71
N LYS A 88 -4.28 15.41 22.64
CA LYS A 88 -4.63 14.41 23.65
C LYS A 88 -5.24 13.13 23.04
N PRO A 89 -4.53 12.46 22.10
CA PRO A 89 -5.05 11.27 21.45
C PRO A 89 -5.25 10.12 22.45
N ASN A 90 -6.27 9.31 22.25
CA ASN A 90 -6.42 8.01 22.90
C ASN A 90 -5.68 6.93 22.10
N ILE A 91 -5.63 7.09 20.78
CA ILE A 91 -4.92 6.22 19.85
C ILE A 91 -4.02 7.07 18.96
N VAL A 92 -2.78 6.64 18.77
CA VAL A 92 -1.85 7.17 17.77
C VAL A 92 -1.59 6.07 16.76
N HIS A 93 -2.02 6.26 15.52
CA HIS A 93 -1.82 5.33 14.41
C HIS A 93 -0.62 5.78 13.58
N LEU A 94 0.49 5.08 13.73
CA LEU A 94 1.78 5.34 13.10
C LEU A 94 1.93 4.53 11.82
N ILE A 95 2.01 5.19 10.67
CA ILE A 95 2.00 4.53 9.36
C ILE A 95 3.35 4.76 8.67
N ALA A 96 4.00 3.70 8.25
CA ALA A 96 5.35 3.61 7.72
C ALA A 96 6.46 3.76 8.79
N ILE A 97 7.65 3.31 8.46
CA ILE A 97 8.77 3.12 9.41
C ILE A 97 9.18 4.42 10.13
N LYS A 98 9.30 5.52 9.40
CA LYS A 98 9.74 6.79 10.00
C LYS A 98 8.74 7.35 11.01
N PRO A 99 7.43 7.44 10.74
CA PRO A 99 6.41 7.72 11.72
C PRO A 99 6.42 6.76 12.91
N ILE A 100 6.62 5.46 12.69
CA ILE A 100 6.71 4.46 13.77
C ILE A 100 7.86 4.80 14.71
N VAL A 101 9.06 5.03 14.20
CA VAL A 101 10.23 5.37 15.04
C VAL A 101 9.99 6.66 15.81
N LEU A 102 9.66 7.74 15.10
CA LEU A 102 9.52 9.07 15.72
C LEU A 102 8.31 9.14 16.67
N GLY A 103 7.18 8.57 16.25
CA GLY A 103 5.94 8.58 17.03
C GLY A 103 6.00 7.68 18.25
N SER A 104 6.61 6.48 18.16
CA SER A 104 6.81 5.62 19.31
C SER A 104 7.74 6.24 20.36
N LEU A 105 8.81 6.94 19.92
CA LEU A 105 9.68 7.68 20.84
C LEU A 105 8.96 8.89 21.45
N ALA A 106 8.16 9.62 20.69
CA ALA A 106 7.31 10.69 21.23
C ALA A 106 6.27 10.18 22.23
N GLY A 107 5.76 8.96 22.03
CA GLY A 107 4.80 8.29 22.90
C GLY A 107 5.30 8.08 24.32
N PHE A 108 6.62 7.99 24.57
CA PHE A 108 7.16 7.93 25.94
C PHE A 108 6.85 9.20 26.74
N PHE A 109 6.70 10.34 26.07
CA PHE A 109 6.33 11.62 26.70
C PHE A 109 4.81 11.80 26.87
N TYR A 110 4.00 10.86 26.36
CA TYR A 110 2.55 10.85 26.47
C TYR A 110 2.01 9.41 26.60
N PRO A 111 2.23 8.74 27.74
CA PRO A 111 1.93 7.31 27.92
C PRO A 111 0.42 6.98 27.97
N LYS A 112 -0.45 7.99 27.92
CA LYS A 112 -1.92 7.80 27.91
C LYS A 112 -2.47 7.30 26.58
N ALA A 113 -1.72 7.49 25.48
CA ALA A 113 -2.12 7.05 24.16
C ALA A 113 -1.72 5.59 23.92
N LYS A 114 -2.60 4.82 23.30
CA LYS A 114 -2.28 3.52 22.72
C LYS A 114 -1.63 3.72 21.35
N ILE A 115 -0.59 2.95 21.07
CA ILE A 115 0.13 3.02 19.82
C ILE A 115 -0.36 1.90 18.88
N ILE A 116 -0.73 2.27 17.67
CA ILE A 116 -0.99 1.32 16.58
C ILE A 116 0.06 1.56 15.50
N ASN A 117 0.86 0.55 15.23
CA ASN A 117 1.86 0.58 14.20
C ASN A 117 1.34 -0.07 12.92
N ALA A 118 1.54 0.56 11.77
CA ALA A 118 1.28 0.00 10.46
C ALA A 118 2.56 0.15 9.60
N PRO A 119 3.50 -0.81 9.66
CA PRO A 119 4.78 -0.75 8.97
C PRO A 119 4.63 -1.07 7.49
N VAL A 120 3.97 -0.21 6.73
CA VAL A 120 3.78 -0.34 5.28
C VAL A 120 5.14 -0.37 4.59
N GLY A 121 5.38 -1.39 3.75
CA GLY A 121 6.61 -1.52 2.99
C GLY A 121 7.82 -2.06 3.77
N MET A 122 7.62 -2.84 4.81
CA MET A 122 8.70 -3.46 5.60
C MET A 122 9.68 -4.28 4.76
N GLY A 123 9.23 -4.91 3.70
CA GLY A 123 10.08 -5.70 2.81
C GLY A 123 11.30 -4.94 2.26
N TYR A 124 11.26 -3.62 2.14
CA TYR A 124 12.41 -2.81 1.73
C TYR A 124 13.57 -2.85 2.74
N LEU A 125 13.28 -2.83 4.05
CA LEU A 125 14.32 -2.82 5.09
C LEU A 125 15.09 -4.13 5.17
N PHE A 126 14.44 -5.24 4.86
CA PHE A 126 15.05 -6.58 5.00
C PHE A 126 15.73 -7.09 3.74
N ALA A 127 15.46 -6.51 2.58
CA ALA A 127 15.90 -7.04 1.29
C ALA A 127 16.98 -6.20 0.57
N SER A 128 17.38 -5.03 1.07
CA SER A 128 18.51 -4.28 0.47
C SER A 128 19.82 -5.04 0.64
N ASN A 129 20.52 -5.32 -0.46
CA ASN A 129 21.85 -5.99 -0.47
C ASN A 129 23.01 -5.00 -0.30
N ASP A 130 22.76 -3.73 -0.02
CA ASP A 130 23.81 -2.74 0.24
C ASP A 130 24.59 -3.13 1.51
N LEU A 131 25.93 -3.08 1.45
CA LEU A 131 26.83 -3.36 2.56
C LEU A 131 26.52 -2.52 3.80
N ARG A 132 26.17 -1.24 3.62
CA ARG A 132 25.78 -0.33 4.71
C ARG A 132 24.47 -0.77 5.36
N ALA A 133 23.48 -1.16 4.56
CA ALA A 133 22.22 -1.72 5.04
C ALA A 133 22.45 -3.02 5.80
N ARG A 134 23.37 -3.88 5.34
CA ARG A 134 23.71 -5.15 5.98
C ARG A 134 24.34 -4.99 7.37
N VAL A 135 25.21 -4.00 7.54
CA VAL A 135 25.86 -3.68 8.83
C VAL A 135 24.87 -3.04 9.81
N LEU A 136 23.96 -2.18 9.33
CA LEU A 136 22.98 -1.51 10.18
C LEU A 136 21.75 -2.36 10.51
N ARG A 137 21.50 -3.43 9.76
CA ARG A 137 20.33 -4.32 9.96
C ARG A 137 20.12 -4.78 11.40
N PRO A 138 21.14 -5.30 12.12
CA PRO A 138 20.92 -5.79 13.48
C PRO A 138 20.41 -4.66 14.41
N ALA A 139 21.02 -3.48 14.31
CA ALA A 139 20.60 -2.32 15.12
C ALA A 139 19.18 -1.84 14.77
N VAL A 140 18.86 -1.77 13.47
CA VAL A 140 17.51 -1.41 13.00
C VAL A 140 16.49 -2.47 13.43
N ARG A 141 16.85 -3.75 13.34
CA ARG A 141 15.99 -4.85 13.80
C ARG A 141 15.72 -4.75 15.29
N LEU A 142 16.74 -4.57 16.10
CA LEU A 142 16.61 -4.43 17.56
C LEU A 142 15.74 -3.22 17.91
N MET A 143 16.01 -2.07 17.29
CA MET A 143 15.22 -0.85 17.50
C MET A 143 13.76 -1.05 17.12
N LEU A 144 13.48 -1.60 15.94
CA LEU A 144 12.10 -1.86 15.49
C LEU A 144 11.43 -2.89 16.38
N GLY A 145 12.07 -4.00 16.72
CA GLY A 145 11.54 -5.00 17.64
C GLY A 145 11.17 -4.37 18.99
N THR A 146 12.03 -3.54 19.56
CA THR A 146 11.75 -2.81 20.81
C THR A 146 10.57 -1.83 20.68
N LEU A 147 10.48 -1.07 19.59
CA LEU A 147 9.42 -0.08 19.40
C LEU A 147 8.08 -0.71 19.05
N LEU A 148 8.08 -1.72 18.20
CA LEU A 148 6.88 -2.46 17.81
C LEU A 148 6.38 -3.37 18.94
N GLY A 149 7.28 -3.99 19.70
CA GLY A 149 7.00 -4.91 20.83
C GLY A 149 6.66 -4.22 22.15
N ARG A 150 6.44 -2.90 22.17
CA ARG A 150 5.97 -2.19 23.38
C ARG A 150 4.66 -2.78 23.87
N ARG A 151 4.48 -2.89 25.18
CA ARG A 151 3.26 -3.44 25.82
C ARG A 151 1.99 -2.64 25.52
N ASP A 152 2.12 -1.35 25.19
CA ASP A 152 1.04 -0.45 24.83
C ASP A 152 0.84 -0.33 23.31
N ALA A 153 1.54 -1.13 22.53
CA ALA A 153 1.48 -1.10 21.07
C ALA A 153 0.81 -2.35 20.49
N THR A 154 0.08 -2.14 19.40
CA THR A 154 -0.46 -3.18 18.52
C THR A 154 0.05 -2.92 17.11
N THR A 155 0.47 -3.95 16.39
CA THR A 155 1.00 -3.82 15.03
C THR A 155 0.03 -4.42 14.03
N ILE A 156 -0.41 -3.62 13.05
CA ILE A 156 -1.23 -4.05 11.92
C ILE A 156 -0.29 -4.39 10.77
N ILE A 157 -0.36 -5.61 10.27
CA ILE A 157 0.43 -6.13 9.16
C ILE A 157 -0.49 -6.39 7.97
N GLU A 158 -0.01 -6.13 6.76
CA GLU A 158 -0.82 -6.21 5.54
C GLU A 158 -0.72 -7.56 4.80
N ASN A 159 0.27 -8.39 5.14
CA ASN A 159 0.46 -9.70 4.51
C ASN A 159 0.94 -10.76 5.50
N SER A 160 0.67 -12.01 5.16
CA SER A 160 0.97 -13.18 6.01
C SER A 160 2.45 -13.49 6.11
N ASP A 161 3.25 -13.19 5.08
CA ASP A 161 4.69 -13.44 5.08
C ASP A 161 5.42 -12.51 6.08
N ASP A 162 5.05 -11.21 6.10
CA ASP A 162 5.60 -10.25 7.07
C ASP A 162 5.18 -10.63 8.49
N LEU A 163 3.94 -11.11 8.69
CA LEU A 163 3.47 -11.60 9.98
C LEU A 163 4.33 -12.77 10.45
N THR A 164 4.50 -13.79 9.61
CA THR A 164 5.32 -14.97 9.92
C THR A 164 6.76 -14.56 10.24
N SER A 165 7.36 -13.69 9.43
CA SER A 165 8.73 -13.20 9.65
C SER A 165 8.90 -12.47 10.99
N LEU A 166 7.89 -11.72 11.43
CA LEU A 166 7.95 -10.99 12.71
C LEU A 166 7.79 -11.91 13.92
N VAL A 167 6.94 -12.93 13.81
CA VAL A 167 6.71 -13.90 14.88
C VAL A 167 7.87 -14.89 14.98
N GLU A 168 8.29 -15.52 13.88
CA GLU A 168 9.40 -16.46 13.84
C GLU A 168 10.75 -15.82 14.16
N GLY A 169 10.91 -14.54 13.80
CA GLY A 169 12.09 -13.76 14.16
C GLY A 169 12.12 -13.28 15.60
N GLU A 170 11.14 -13.67 16.44
CA GLU A 170 10.99 -13.27 17.85
C GLU A 170 10.97 -11.75 18.07
N PHE A 171 10.51 -10.99 17.05
CA PHE A 171 10.42 -9.53 17.18
C PHE A 171 9.17 -9.07 17.91
N LEU A 172 8.08 -9.83 17.79
CA LEU A 172 6.77 -9.49 18.33
C LEU A 172 6.05 -10.75 18.81
N ASP A 173 5.36 -10.60 19.95
CA ASP A 173 4.39 -11.61 20.37
C ASP A 173 3.21 -11.65 19.39
N ARG A 174 2.74 -12.85 19.06
CA ARG A 174 1.59 -13.03 18.17
C ARG A 174 0.36 -12.22 18.59
N ASN A 175 0.16 -12.02 19.89
CA ASN A 175 -0.96 -11.26 20.46
C ASN A 175 -0.87 -9.74 20.20
N GLN A 176 0.29 -9.24 19.82
CA GLN A 176 0.52 -7.84 19.49
C GLN A 176 0.34 -7.55 17.99
N ILE A 177 0.06 -8.59 17.18
CA ILE A 177 -0.04 -8.48 15.74
C ILE A 177 -1.46 -8.78 15.28
N VAL A 178 -1.97 -7.91 14.41
CA VAL A 178 -3.25 -8.10 13.71
C VAL A 178 -2.99 -8.06 12.21
N LEU A 179 -3.45 -9.08 11.50
CA LEU A 179 -3.41 -9.12 10.03
C LEU A 179 -4.66 -8.40 9.50
N ILE A 180 -4.43 -7.31 8.78
CA ILE A 180 -5.46 -6.60 7.98
C ILE A 180 -4.91 -6.45 6.58
N ARG A 181 -5.46 -7.18 5.64
CA ARG A 181 -4.94 -7.34 4.28
C ARG A 181 -5.12 -6.08 3.44
N GLY A 182 -4.04 -5.32 3.27
CA GLY A 182 -4.00 -4.11 2.46
C GLY A 182 -4.81 -2.93 2.99
N THR A 183 -5.05 -1.96 2.12
CA THR A 183 -5.74 -0.71 2.46
C THR A 183 -7.22 -0.69 2.09
N GLY A 184 -7.68 -1.72 1.40
CA GLY A 184 -9.03 -1.83 0.88
C GLY A 184 -9.21 -1.22 -0.50
N VAL A 185 -10.29 -1.59 -1.17
CA VAL A 185 -10.73 -1.02 -2.44
C VAL A 185 -12.15 -0.46 -2.32
N ASN A 186 -12.35 0.75 -2.83
CA ASN A 186 -13.67 1.38 -2.89
C ASN A 186 -14.44 0.82 -4.09
N LEU A 187 -15.44 -0.03 -3.83
CA LEU A 187 -16.24 -0.70 -4.85
C LEU A 187 -17.19 0.25 -5.60
N GLU A 188 -17.45 1.45 -5.08
CA GLU A 188 -18.24 2.49 -5.78
C GLU A 188 -17.39 3.21 -6.82
N VAL A 189 -16.08 3.29 -6.61
CA VAL A 189 -15.12 3.86 -7.57
C VAL A 189 -14.70 2.79 -8.57
N PHE A 190 -14.28 1.62 -8.10
CA PHE A 190 -13.84 0.48 -8.91
C PHE A 190 -15.02 -0.49 -9.14
N LYS A 191 -15.96 -0.05 -9.98
CA LYS A 191 -17.16 -0.85 -10.32
C LYS A 191 -16.82 -1.93 -11.33
N ALA A 192 -17.39 -3.11 -11.13
CA ALA A 192 -17.31 -4.18 -12.12
C ALA A 192 -17.89 -3.71 -13.46
N SER A 193 -17.22 -4.07 -14.53
CA SER A 193 -17.68 -3.81 -15.91
C SER A 193 -17.29 -4.97 -16.82
N PRO A 194 -18.06 -5.25 -17.89
CA PRO A 194 -17.60 -6.20 -18.90
C PRO A 194 -16.25 -5.77 -19.47
N GLU A 195 -15.53 -6.72 -20.05
CA GLU A 195 -14.33 -6.38 -20.83
C GLU A 195 -14.71 -5.49 -22.03
N PRO A 196 -13.83 -4.56 -22.42
CA PRO A 196 -14.08 -3.73 -23.60
C PRO A 196 -14.03 -4.59 -24.88
N GLU A 197 -14.76 -4.17 -25.90
CA GLU A 197 -14.65 -4.73 -27.24
C GLU A 197 -13.40 -4.20 -27.95
N GLY A 198 -12.90 -4.96 -28.94
CA GLY A 198 -11.75 -4.58 -29.76
C GLY A 198 -10.44 -5.23 -29.33
N ASN A 199 -9.34 -4.51 -29.54
CA ASN A 199 -8.00 -5.02 -29.25
C ASN A 199 -7.80 -5.27 -27.76
N LYS A 200 -7.20 -6.41 -27.43
CA LYS A 200 -6.91 -6.72 -26.04
C LYS A 200 -5.82 -5.79 -25.48
N VAL A 201 -6.02 -5.31 -24.27
CA VAL A 201 -5.12 -4.38 -23.60
C VAL A 201 -4.58 -5.04 -22.33
N VAL A 202 -3.24 -5.04 -22.20
CA VAL A 202 -2.52 -5.38 -20.99
C VAL A 202 -1.99 -4.09 -20.37
N VAL A 203 -2.29 -3.82 -19.08
CA VAL A 203 -1.88 -2.59 -18.43
C VAL A 203 -1.01 -2.85 -17.21
N LEU A 204 0.05 -2.04 -17.06
CA LEU A 204 0.83 -1.90 -15.84
C LEU A 204 0.53 -0.54 -15.22
N VAL A 205 0.03 -0.55 -13.98
CA VAL A 205 -0.28 0.68 -13.22
C VAL A 205 0.62 0.73 -11.99
N ALA A 206 1.63 1.58 -12.02
CA ALA A 206 2.57 1.77 -10.90
C ALA A 206 3.40 3.04 -11.10
N ARG A 207 4.17 3.44 -10.08
CA ARG A 207 5.30 4.34 -10.29
C ARG A 207 6.32 3.66 -11.20
N MET A 208 6.92 4.40 -12.11
CA MET A 208 7.89 3.86 -13.08
C MET A 208 9.24 3.61 -12.39
N LEU A 209 9.29 2.52 -11.62
CA LEU A 209 10.47 2.08 -10.87
C LEU A 209 10.97 0.73 -11.39
N ILE A 210 12.27 0.49 -11.29
CA ILE A 210 12.90 -0.78 -11.68
C ILE A 210 12.28 -1.96 -10.93
N ASP A 211 12.04 -1.80 -9.63
CA ASP A 211 11.48 -2.85 -8.77
C ASP A 211 9.99 -3.15 -9.01
N LYS A 212 9.34 -2.39 -9.90
CA LYS A 212 7.99 -2.69 -10.40
C LYS A 212 7.97 -3.62 -11.62
N GLY A 213 9.15 -4.03 -12.10
CA GLY A 213 9.27 -4.97 -13.21
C GLY A 213 8.86 -4.38 -14.56
N VAL A 214 9.05 -3.04 -14.72
CA VAL A 214 8.69 -2.35 -15.98
C VAL A 214 9.51 -2.87 -17.15
N PHE A 215 10.77 -3.25 -16.93
CA PHE A 215 11.62 -3.86 -17.97
C PHE A 215 11.03 -5.18 -18.47
N GLU A 216 10.68 -6.07 -17.54
CA GLU A 216 10.10 -7.39 -17.86
C GLU A 216 8.77 -7.24 -18.59
N PHE A 217 7.96 -6.25 -18.20
CA PHE A 217 6.72 -5.94 -18.89
C PHE A 217 6.95 -5.50 -20.34
N VAL A 218 7.91 -4.59 -20.58
CA VAL A 218 8.24 -4.09 -21.92
C VAL A 218 8.87 -5.17 -22.78
N GLU A 219 9.75 -5.98 -22.22
CA GLU A 219 10.36 -7.13 -22.94
C GLU A 219 9.29 -8.16 -23.34
N SER A 220 8.36 -8.48 -22.42
CA SER A 220 7.23 -9.37 -22.73
C SER A 220 6.33 -8.79 -23.82
N ALA A 221 6.07 -7.47 -23.80
CA ALA A 221 5.33 -6.79 -24.85
C ALA A 221 6.00 -6.94 -26.23
N ASN A 222 7.31 -6.75 -26.29
CA ASN A 222 8.08 -6.92 -27.52
C ASN A 222 8.02 -8.35 -28.07
N VAL A 223 8.00 -9.35 -27.20
CA VAL A 223 7.89 -10.76 -27.62
C VAL A 223 6.48 -11.07 -28.10
N ILE A 224 5.47 -10.71 -27.34
CA ILE A 224 4.06 -11.04 -27.64
C ILE A 224 3.61 -10.37 -28.93
N ARG A 225 3.97 -9.13 -29.19
CA ARG A 225 3.57 -8.40 -30.40
C ARG A 225 4.09 -9.00 -31.71
N LYS A 226 5.09 -9.87 -31.67
CA LYS A 226 5.55 -10.58 -32.88
C LYS A 226 4.53 -11.61 -33.39
N THR A 227 3.74 -12.18 -32.47
CA THR A 227 2.71 -13.19 -32.76
C THR A 227 1.29 -12.64 -32.61
N HIS A 228 1.11 -11.60 -31.82
CA HIS A 228 -0.17 -10.94 -31.50
C HIS A 228 -0.04 -9.41 -31.74
N PRO A 229 0.03 -8.94 -32.98
CA PRO A 229 0.33 -7.55 -33.30
C PRO A 229 -0.77 -6.56 -32.84
N ASP A 230 -2.00 -7.04 -32.64
CA ASP A 230 -3.15 -6.23 -32.24
C ASP A 230 -3.24 -6.00 -30.72
N ILE A 231 -2.39 -6.69 -29.92
CA ILE A 231 -2.38 -6.50 -28.47
C ILE A 231 -1.70 -5.18 -28.12
N GLU A 232 -2.36 -4.40 -27.27
CA GLU A 232 -1.81 -3.16 -26.74
C GLU A 232 -1.24 -3.34 -25.33
N PHE A 233 -0.10 -2.73 -25.07
CA PHE A 233 0.54 -2.69 -23.76
C PHE A 233 0.60 -1.26 -23.26
N TRP A 234 0.01 -1.01 -22.09
CA TRP A 234 -0.06 0.34 -21.52
C TRP A 234 0.75 0.44 -20.23
N LEU A 235 1.55 1.51 -20.11
CA LEU A 235 2.19 1.92 -18.87
C LEU A 235 1.44 3.14 -18.31
N VAL A 236 0.96 3.02 -17.07
CA VAL A 236 0.24 4.08 -16.36
C VAL A 236 0.99 4.42 -15.08
N GLY A 237 1.46 5.64 -14.99
CA GLY A 237 2.25 6.17 -13.90
C GLY A 237 3.41 7.01 -14.40
N ASP A 238 4.09 7.67 -13.48
CA ASP A 238 5.17 8.58 -13.79
C ASP A 238 6.45 8.22 -13.04
N VAL A 239 7.54 8.86 -13.44
CA VAL A 239 8.85 8.77 -12.78
C VAL A 239 8.77 9.34 -11.35
N ASP A 240 9.58 8.80 -10.44
CA ASP A 240 9.71 9.29 -9.06
C ASP A 240 11.12 9.85 -8.85
N LEU A 241 11.33 11.11 -9.22
CA LEU A 241 12.64 11.77 -9.20
C LEU A 241 13.35 11.73 -7.84
N GLY A 242 12.62 11.49 -6.76
CA GLY A 242 13.17 11.33 -5.41
C GLY A 242 13.60 9.89 -5.07
N ASN A 243 13.42 8.94 -5.99
CA ASN A 243 13.72 7.52 -5.78
C ASN A 243 14.88 7.07 -6.69
N PRO A 244 15.99 6.55 -6.14
CA PRO A 244 17.13 6.10 -6.96
C PRO A 244 16.80 4.91 -7.88
N ALA A 245 15.71 4.17 -7.62
CA ALA A 245 15.24 3.10 -8.49
C ALA A 245 14.28 3.59 -9.59
N SER A 246 14.08 4.92 -9.75
CA SER A 246 13.23 5.47 -10.80
C SER A 246 13.82 5.27 -12.17
N LEU A 247 12.95 4.91 -13.10
CA LEU A 247 13.27 5.02 -14.54
C LEU A 247 13.34 6.50 -14.93
N THR A 248 13.94 6.76 -16.09
CA THR A 248 13.98 8.10 -16.68
C THR A 248 12.80 8.30 -17.64
N SER A 249 12.33 9.53 -17.78
CA SER A 249 11.32 9.86 -18.79
C SER A 249 11.79 9.55 -20.21
N GLN A 250 13.09 9.66 -20.47
CA GLN A 250 13.67 9.32 -21.78
C GLN A 250 13.49 7.84 -22.10
N GLN A 251 13.79 6.93 -21.15
CA GLN A 251 13.58 5.49 -21.36
C GLN A 251 12.12 5.15 -21.69
N LEU A 252 11.18 5.75 -20.98
CA LEU A 252 9.75 5.53 -21.21
C LEU A 252 9.32 6.05 -22.60
N GLN A 253 9.83 7.22 -22.99
CA GLN A 253 9.56 7.81 -24.30
C GLN A 253 10.16 6.99 -25.44
N ASP A 254 11.37 6.45 -25.26
CA ASP A 254 12.02 5.60 -26.26
C ASP A 254 11.21 4.32 -26.50
N TRP A 255 10.72 3.68 -25.44
CA TRP A 255 9.85 2.50 -25.56
C TRP A 255 8.49 2.83 -26.22
N ALA A 256 7.90 3.98 -25.89
CA ALA A 256 6.67 4.43 -26.55
C ALA A 256 6.90 4.73 -28.03
N THR A 257 8.01 5.38 -28.39
CA THR A 257 8.37 5.71 -29.78
C THR A 257 8.67 4.47 -30.60
N SER A 258 9.28 3.43 -30.01
CA SER A 258 9.49 2.14 -30.68
C SER A 258 8.18 1.39 -30.97
N GLY A 259 7.07 1.85 -30.41
CA GLY A 259 5.77 1.22 -30.51
C GLY A 259 5.60 -0.01 -29.61
N ALA A 260 6.56 -0.32 -28.73
CA ALA A 260 6.46 -1.46 -27.81
C ALA A 260 5.30 -1.31 -26.83
N ILE A 261 5.09 -0.09 -26.33
CA ILE A 261 4.06 0.23 -25.35
C ILE A 261 3.41 1.61 -25.65
N LYS A 262 2.30 1.88 -24.98
CA LYS A 262 1.75 3.25 -24.82
C LYS A 262 2.02 3.73 -23.41
N TRP A 263 2.78 4.81 -23.24
CA TRP A 263 2.98 5.44 -21.95
C TRP A 263 1.95 6.57 -21.74
N LEU A 264 1.06 6.39 -20.74
CA LEU A 264 -0.05 7.30 -20.46
C LEU A 264 0.28 8.34 -19.37
N GLY A 265 1.51 8.29 -18.82
CA GLY A 265 1.91 9.18 -17.73
C GLY A 265 1.12 8.94 -16.43
N TYR A 266 1.18 9.91 -15.51
CA TYR A 266 0.38 9.87 -14.29
C TYR A 266 -1.10 10.06 -14.60
N ARG A 267 -1.94 9.18 -14.03
CA ARG A 267 -3.40 9.23 -14.16
C ARG A 267 -4.06 9.15 -12.79
N ASN A 268 -5.09 9.95 -12.56
CA ASN A 268 -5.92 9.93 -11.37
C ASN A 268 -7.24 9.16 -11.55
N ASP A 269 -7.56 8.78 -12.77
CA ASP A 269 -8.74 8.04 -13.20
C ASP A 269 -8.43 6.55 -13.46
N VAL A 270 -7.64 5.93 -12.58
CA VAL A 270 -7.21 4.52 -12.72
C VAL A 270 -8.41 3.58 -12.91
N ALA A 271 -9.53 3.82 -12.24
CA ALA A 271 -10.74 3.02 -12.41
C ALA A 271 -11.24 3.03 -13.87
N GLU A 272 -11.20 4.16 -14.55
CA GLU A 272 -11.60 4.26 -15.96
C GLU A 272 -10.59 3.63 -16.90
N ILE A 273 -9.30 3.68 -16.56
CA ILE A 273 -8.25 2.96 -17.30
C ILE A 273 -8.47 1.44 -17.19
N LEU A 274 -8.73 0.93 -15.99
CA LEU A 274 -8.94 -0.50 -15.77
C LEU A 274 -10.17 -1.02 -16.52
N LYS A 275 -11.21 -0.22 -16.71
CA LYS A 275 -12.39 -0.60 -17.53
C LYS A 275 -12.04 -0.79 -19.01
N GLN A 276 -10.99 -0.14 -19.50
CA GLN A 276 -10.53 -0.23 -20.88
C GLN A 276 -9.50 -1.33 -21.12
N CYS A 277 -9.19 -2.13 -20.09
CA CYS A 277 -8.18 -3.17 -20.14
C CYS A 277 -8.76 -4.56 -19.98
N HIS A 278 -8.00 -5.59 -20.33
CA HIS A 278 -8.35 -7.01 -20.21
C HIS A 278 -7.53 -7.67 -19.09
N ILE A 279 -6.25 -7.32 -19.01
CA ILE A 279 -5.31 -7.91 -18.06
C ILE A 279 -4.55 -6.79 -17.35
N VAL A 280 -4.48 -6.88 -16.01
CA VAL A 280 -3.57 -6.05 -15.20
C VAL A 280 -2.32 -6.87 -14.90
N CYS A 281 -1.17 -6.35 -15.31
CA CYS A 281 0.12 -7.00 -15.13
C CYS A 281 1.04 -6.11 -14.31
N LEU A 282 1.51 -6.59 -13.15
CA LEU A 282 2.52 -5.89 -12.35
C LEU A 282 3.55 -6.90 -11.86
N PRO A 283 4.67 -7.10 -12.61
CA PRO A 283 5.69 -8.09 -12.28
C PRO A 283 6.71 -7.55 -11.27
N SER A 284 6.23 -6.99 -10.16
CA SER A 284 7.05 -6.38 -9.12
C SER A 284 8.01 -7.38 -8.48
N TYR A 285 9.21 -6.92 -8.13
CA TYR A 285 10.17 -7.71 -7.36
C TYR A 285 9.79 -7.76 -5.87
N ARG A 286 8.89 -6.88 -5.45
CA ARG A 286 8.44 -6.74 -4.06
C ARG A 286 7.20 -5.87 -3.95
N GLU A 287 6.26 -6.31 -3.11
CA GLU A 287 5.09 -5.54 -2.68
C GLU A 287 4.85 -5.70 -1.18
N GLY A 288 4.29 -4.68 -0.55
CA GLY A 288 3.72 -4.82 0.79
C GLY A 288 2.32 -5.45 0.72
N PHE A 289 1.50 -4.87 -0.17
CA PHE A 289 0.21 -5.40 -0.62
C PHE A 289 -0.08 -4.82 -2.00
N GLY A 290 -0.31 -5.65 -2.96
CA GLY A 290 -0.53 -5.22 -4.35
C GLY A 290 -1.92 -4.59 -4.55
N LYS A 291 -2.12 -3.33 -4.12
CA LYS A 291 -3.42 -2.64 -4.20
C LYS A 291 -4.03 -2.68 -5.60
N VAL A 292 -3.23 -2.50 -6.64
CA VAL A 292 -3.69 -2.54 -8.03
C VAL A 292 -4.33 -3.88 -8.42
N PHE A 293 -3.92 -4.99 -7.82
CA PHE A 293 -4.53 -6.30 -8.10
C PHE A 293 -5.94 -6.40 -7.55
N VAL A 294 -6.17 -5.79 -6.39
CA VAL A 294 -7.51 -5.73 -5.79
C VAL A 294 -8.39 -4.74 -6.55
N GLU A 295 -7.84 -3.63 -7.04
CA GLU A 295 -8.52 -2.67 -7.93
C GLU A 295 -8.89 -3.33 -9.26
N ALA A 296 -7.98 -4.16 -9.83
CA ALA A 296 -8.24 -4.98 -11.01
C ALA A 296 -9.38 -5.98 -10.75
N GLY A 297 -9.31 -6.73 -9.65
CA GLY A 297 -10.38 -7.63 -9.24
C GLY A 297 -11.72 -6.90 -9.08
N ALA A 298 -11.73 -5.74 -8.41
CA ALA A 298 -12.93 -4.93 -8.22
C ALA A 298 -13.56 -4.48 -9.54
N THR A 299 -12.75 -4.19 -10.57
CA THR A 299 -13.23 -3.86 -11.92
C THR A 299 -13.47 -5.08 -12.81
N GLN A 300 -13.29 -6.29 -12.24
CA GLN A 300 -13.44 -7.56 -12.95
C GLN A 300 -12.41 -7.69 -14.09
N ARG A 301 -11.13 -7.58 -13.73
CA ARG A 301 -9.98 -7.79 -14.65
C ARG A 301 -9.09 -8.89 -14.11
N ALA A 302 -8.62 -9.76 -15.02
CA ALA A 302 -7.65 -10.80 -14.69
C ALA A 302 -6.27 -10.18 -14.36
N VAL A 303 -5.50 -10.88 -13.57
CA VAL A 303 -4.21 -10.39 -13.06
C VAL A 303 -3.07 -11.33 -13.42
N VAL A 304 -1.93 -10.77 -13.82
CA VAL A 304 -0.63 -11.46 -13.84
C VAL A 304 0.31 -10.72 -12.90
N ALA A 305 0.87 -11.42 -11.93
CA ALA A 305 1.75 -10.86 -10.92
C ALA A 305 2.95 -11.78 -10.66
N THR A 306 3.90 -11.31 -9.88
CA THR A 306 5.02 -12.13 -9.42
C THR A 306 4.70 -12.85 -8.10
N ASN A 307 5.31 -14.01 -7.91
CA ASN A 307 5.22 -14.83 -6.71
C ASN A 307 6.08 -14.25 -5.57
N VAL A 308 5.72 -13.07 -5.11
CA VAL A 308 6.37 -12.37 -3.98
C VAL A 308 5.33 -12.06 -2.88
N PRO A 309 5.75 -11.80 -1.62
CA PRO A 309 4.84 -11.68 -0.47
C PRO A 309 3.56 -10.88 -0.75
N GLY A 310 3.59 -9.60 -0.84
CA GLY A 310 2.36 -8.80 -1.02
C GLY A 310 1.55 -9.11 -2.28
N CYS A 311 2.15 -9.68 -3.34
CA CYS A 311 1.40 -10.15 -4.51
C CYS A 311 0.57 -11.41 -4.17
N ARG A 312 1.16 -12.40 -3.48
CA ARG A 312 0.45 -13.63 -3.04
C ARG A 312 -0.73 -13.35 -2.12
N GLU A 313 -0.71 -12.24 -1.41
CA GLU A 313 -1.81 -11.86 -0.54
C GLU A 313 -3.07 -11.45 -1.35
N ALA A 314 -2.85 -10.72 -2.44
CA ALA A 314 -3.93 -10.22 -3.30
C ALA A 314 -4.30 -11.22 -4.42
N VAL A 315 -3.31 -12.00 -4.91
CA VAL A 315 -3.46 -12.92 -6.05
C VAL A 315 -3.21 -14.35 -5.59
N GLU A 316 -4.20 -15.19 -5.76
CA GLU A 316 -4.15 -16.64 -5.53
C GLU A 316 -3.95 -17.32 -6.89
N ASP A 317 -2.78 -17.97 -7.06
CA ASP A 317 -2.37 -18.54 -8.35
C ASP A 317 -3.39 -19.53 -8.90
N GLY A 318 -3.73 -19.39 -10.17
CA GLY A 318 -4.72 -20.23 -10.84
C GLY A 318 -6.17 -19.94 -10.48
N ARG A 319 -6.45 -19.08 -9.50
CA ARG A 319 -7.79 -18.76 -9.04
C ARG A 319 -8.26 -17.39 -9.54
N ASN A 320 -7.66 -16.29 -9.09
CA ASN A 320 -8.01 -14.94 -9.52
C ASN A 320 -6.92 -14.24 -10.34
N GLY A 321 -5.86 -14.98 -10.72
CA GLY A 321 -4.76 -14.52 -11.54
C GLY A 321 -3.69 -15.58 -11.67
N LEU A 322 -2.58 -15.22 -12.30
CA LEU A 322 -1.40 -16.06 -12.45
C LEU A 322 -0.21 -15.43 -11.73
N LEU A 323 0.55 -16.26 -11.01
CA LEU A 323 1.80 -15.87 -10.36
C LEU A 323 3.00 -16.46 -11.09
N VAL A 324 3.99 -15.62 -11.38
CA VAL A 324 5.25 -16.01 -12.03
C VAL A 324 6.44 -15.65 -11.16
N GLU A 325 7.59 -16.30 -11.39
CA GLU A 325 8.82 -15.93 -10.70
C GLU A 325 9.26 -14.50 -11.07
N PRO A 326 9.73 -13.70 -10.09
CA PRO A 326 10.19 -12.36 -10.35
C PRO A 326 11.44 -12.36 -11.26
N LYS A 327 11.58 -11.34 -12.10
CA LYS A 327 12.68 -11.16 -13.07
C LYS A 327 12.76 -12.29 -14.12
N ASN A 328 11.65 -12.92 -14.43
CA ASN A 328 11.56 -13.97 -15.43
C ASN A 328 10.63 -13.55 -16.56
N VAL A 329 11.20 -12.96 -17.61
CA VAL A 329 10.47 -12.49 -18.80
C VAL A 329 9.76 -13.64 -19.50
N GLU A 330 10.40 -14.82 -19.59
CA GLU A 330 9.83 -15.99 -20.29
C GLU A 330 8.55 -16.47 -19.58
N ALA A 331 8.60 -16.65 -18.26
CA ALA A 331 7.43 -17.03 -17.48
C ALA A 331 6.32 -15.97 -17.52
N LEU A 332 6.69 -14.69 -17.47
CA LEU A 332 5.74 -13.58 -17.58
C LEU A 332 5.05 -13.58 -18.95
N THR A 333 5.82 -13.73 -20.02
CA THR A 333 5.32 -13.81 -21.39
C THR A 333 4.35 -14.99 -21.57
N ALA A 334 4.73 -16.15 -21.08
CA ALA A 334 3.88 -17.35 -21.15
C ALA A 334 2.55 -17.19 -20.39
N ALA A 335 2.58 -16.60 -19.19
CA ALA A 335 1.39 -16.31 -18.41
C ALA A 335 0.45 -15.31 -19.11
N LEU A 336 1.02 -14.25 -19.70
CA LEU A 336 0.26 -13.27 -20.47
C LEU A 336 -0.38 -13.90 -21.70
N ILE A 337 0.37 -14.65 -22.50
CA ILE A 337 -0.16 -15.36 -23.70
C ILE A 337 -1.30 -16.30 -23.28
N ARG A 338 -1.14 -17.07 -22.22
CA ARG A 338 -2.19 -17.97 -21.72
C ARG A 338 -3.51 -17.26 -21.45
N LEU A 339 -3.48 -16.06 -20.83
CA LEU A 339 -4.69 -15.28 -20.57
C LEU A 339 -5.19 -14.52 -21.81
N LEU A 340 -4.32 -14.20 -22.76
CA LEU A 340 -4.68 -13.55 -24.01
C LEU A 340 -5.37 -14.54 -24.97
N ASP A 341 -4.99 -15.81 -24.95
CA ASP A 341 -5.52 -16.83 -25.85
C ASP A 341 -6.76 -17.56 -25.30
N ASP A 342 -6.90 -17.60 -23.95
CA ASP A 342 -8.02 -18.28 -23.27
C ASP A 342 -8.95 -17.26 -22.59
N ASP A 343 -9.95 -16.80 -23.34
CA ASP A 343 -10.96 -15.85 -22.84
C ASP A 343 -11.78 -16.42 -21.69
N GLN A 344 -12.08 -17.75 -21.72
CA GLN A 344 -12.87 -18.37 -20.65
C GLN A 344 -12.09 -18.38 -19.33
N LEU A 345 -10.82 -18.75 -19.38
CA LEU A 345 -9.93 -18.73 -18.22
C LEU A 345 -9.79 -17.30 -17.68
N ARG A 346 -9.55 -16.33 -18.55
CA ARG A 346 -9.39 -14.92 -18.18
C ARG A 346 -10.63 -14.37 -17.49
N LEU A 347 -11.82 -14.58 -18.09
CA LEU A 347 -13.09 -14.13 -17.51
C LEU A 347 -13.41 -14.84 -16.19
N LYS A 348 -13.11 -16.14 -16.06
CA LYS A 348 -13.26 -16.87 -14.81
C LYS A 348 -12.40 -16.29 -13.70
N MET A 349 -11.12 -16.01 -13.98
CA MET A 349 -10.20 -15.41 -13.01
C MET A 349 -10.64 -13.99 -12.63
N ALA A 350 -11.11 -13.21 -13.60
CA ALA A 350 -11.63 -11.86 -13.38
C ALA A 350 -12.87 -11.86 -12.45
N ALA A 351 -13.80 -12.80 -12.65
CA ALA A 351 -14.97 -12.98 -11.79
C ALA A 351 -14.58 -13.37 -10.35
N GLU A 352 -13.62 -14.28 -10.19
CA GLU A 352 -13.12 -14.66 -8.87
C GLU A 352 -12.37 -13.49 -8.20
N GLY A 353 -11.63 -12.68 -8.98
CA GLY A 353 -11.02 -11.43 -8.50
C GLY A 353 -12.07 -10.46 -7.94
N ARG A 354 -13.21 -10.30 -8.61
CA ARG A 354 -14.34 -9.49 -8.14
C ARG A 354 -14.94 -10.03 -6.84
N HIS A 355 -15.18 -11.33 -6.78
CA HIS A 355 -15.70 -12.00 -5.58
C HIS A 355 -14.79 -11.75 -4.36
N ARG A 356 -13.46 -11.86 -4.52
CA ARG A 356 -12.51 -11.58 -3.44
C ARG A 356 -12.47 -10.10 -3.07
N ALA A 357 -12.53 -9.18 -4.05
CA ALA A 357 -12.58 -7.75 -3.79
C ALA A 357 -13.79 -7.36 -2.92
N GLU A 358 -14.96 -7.97 -3.16
CA GLU A 358 -16.19 -7.73 -2.39
C GLU A 358 -16.11 -8.29 -0.98
N ASN A 359 -15.66 -9.52 -0.81
CA ASN A 359 -15.77 -10.24 0.44
C ASN A 359 -14.55 -10.06 1.36
N GLU A 360 -13.34 -9.93 0.80
CA GLU A 360 -12.11 -9.88 1.58
C GLU A 360 -11.49 -8.48 1.62
N PHE A 361 -11.55 -7.72 0.51
CA PHE A 361 -10.73 -6.53 0.32
C PHE A 361 -11.51 -5.21 0.14
N SER A 362 -12.85 -5.22 0.30
CA SER A 362 -13.59 -3.96 0.23
C SER A 362 -13.16 -2.98 1.32
N SER A 363 -13.14 -1.67 1.01
CA SER A 363 -12.87 -0.62 2.02
C SER A 363 -13.77 -0.79 3.25
N ALA A 364 -15.02 -1.22 3.07
CA ALA A 364 -15.94 -1.48 4.17
C ALA A 364 -15.45 -2.60 5.10
N THR A 365 -15.00 -3.74 4.53
CA THR A 365 -14.46 -4.87 5.29
C THR A 365 -13.18 -4.48 6.04
N ILE A 366 -12.23 -3.84 5.36
CA ILE A 366 -10.95 -3.41 5.93
C ILE A 366 -11.13 -2.36 7.02
N ASN A 367 -12.02 -1.39 6.79
CA ASN A 367 -12.34 -0.35 7.77
C ASN A 367 -13.01 -0.93 9.02
N LYS A 368 -13.94 -1.86 8.86
CA LYS A 368 -14.58 -2.59 9.98
C LYS A 368 -13.53 -3.31 10.84
N GLN A 369 -12.57 -4.00 10.22
CA GLN A 369 -11.47 -4.66 10.94
C GLN A 369 -10.60 -3.64 11.69
N THR A 370 -10.26 -2.52 11.05
CA THR A 370 -9.46 -1.46 11.69
C THR A 370 -10.17 -0.85 12.89
N ILE A 371 -11.48 -0.56 12.78
CA ILE A 371 -12.27 -0.03 13.90
C ILE A 371 -12.36 -1.05 15.05
N ALA A 372 -12.49 -2.33 14.74
CA ALA A 372 -12.48 -3.39 15.76
C ALA A 372 -11.16 -3.39 16.56
N VAL A 373 -10.02 -3.23 15.89
CA VAL A 373 -8.71 -3.07 16.56
C VAL A 373 -8.70 -1.84 17.47
N TYR A 374 -9.21 -0.69 17.02
CA TYR A 374 -9.27 0.52 17.85
C TYR A 374 -10.11 0.30 19.10
N GLN A 375 -11.26 -0.33 18.98
CA GLN A 375 -12.14 -0.66 20.10
C GLN A 375 -11.48 -1.64 21.08
N GLN A 376 -10.78 -2.64 20.56
CA GLN A 376 -10.08 -3.64 21.38
C GLN A 376 -8.96 -3.01 22.22
N VAL A 377 -8.10 -2.19 21.61
CA VAL A 377 -6.97 -1.56 22.33
C VAL A 377 -7.44 -0.54 23.37
N LEU A 378 -8.61 0.07 23.19
CA LEU A 378 -9.19 0.96 24.18
C LEU A 378 -9.79 0.21 25.37
N LYS A 379 -10.39 -0.97 25.16
CA LYS A 379 -10.95 -1.82 26.22
C LYS A 379 -9.87 -2.41 27.13
N SER A 380 -8.73 -2.84 26.56
CA SER A 380 -7.60 -3.38 27.34
C SER A 380 -6.92 -2.37 28.26
N SER A 381 -7.36 -1.12 28.26
CA SER A 381 -6.87 -0.06 29.17
C SER A 381 -7.73 0.12 30.42
N SER A 382 -8.87 -0.60 30.51
CA SER A 382 -9.84 -0.45 31.60
C SER A 382 -9.70 -1.55 32.68
N LEU A 383 -8.72 -2.42 32.51
CA LEU A 383 -8.28 -3.46 33.45
C LEU A 383 -6.90 -3.12 34.02
#